data_713a264d23e713938b31a850b96d163f
#
_entry.id   713a264d23e713938b31a850b96d163f
#
_cell.length_a   1.000
_cell.length_b   1.000
_cell.length_c   1.000
_cell.angle_alpha   90.00
_cell.angle_beta   90.00
_cell.angle_gamma   90.00
#
_symmetry.space_group_name_H-M   'P 1'
#
loop_
_entity.id
_entity.type
_entity.pdbx_description
1 polymer ?
#
loop_
_entity_poly.entity_id
_entity_poly.type
_entity_poly.pdbx_seq_one_letter_code
_entity_poly.pdbx_strand_id
1 'polypeptide(L)' 'MGLAPLLVQDIFKIIQEVNAAGTTVLLVEQNAHQALKIAHRAYVLETGRVVLEGDAKELADSEEIKMAYLGH' A
#
# COMPACT_ATOMS: atom_id res chain seq x y z
N MET A 1 -8.68 -16.38 -6.46
CA MET A 1 -9.70 -15.83 -5.58
C MET A 1 -9.08 -15.18 -4.38
N GLY A 2 -9.52 -14.01 -4.06
CA GLY A 2 -9.07 -13.32 -2.86
C GLY A 2 -10.00 -13.54 -1.68
N LEU A 3 -9.68 -12.89 -0.59
CA LEU A 3 -10.55 -12.83 0.58
C LEU A 3 -11.77 -11.99 0.25
N ALA A 4 -12.86 -12.22 0.99
CA ALA A 4 -14.04 -11.37 0.87
C ALA A 4 -13.66 -9.92 1.20
N PRO A 5 -14.24 -8.93 0.51
CA PRO A 5 -13.87 -7.52 0.72
C PRO A 5 -13.94 -7.05 2.17
N LEU A 6 -14.92 -7.53 2.93
CA LEU A 6 -15.04 -7.13 4.33
C LEU A 6 -13.89 -7.67 5.18
N LEU A 7 -13.41 -8.89 4.88
CA LEU A 7 -12.28 -9.46 5.59
C LEU A 7 -11.00 -8.70 5.28
N VAL A 8 -10.83 -8.28 4.03
CA VAL A 8 -9.67 -7.47 3.63
C VAL A 8 -9.67 -6.15 4.38
N GLN A 9 -10.81 -5.49 4.48
CA GLN A 9 -10.93 -4.23 5.22
C GLN A 9 -10.62 -4.43 6.70
N ASP A 10 -11.07 -5.53 7.29
CA ASP A 10 -10.78 -5.83 8.69
C ASP A 10 -9.30 -6.03 8.92
N ILE A 11 -8.62 -6.72 8.01
CA ILE A 11 -7.18 -6.94 8.12
C ILE A 11 -6.43 -5.61 8.05
N PHE A 12 -6.79 -4.72 7.12
CA PHE A 12 -6.15 -3.42 7.02
C PHE A 12 -6.41 -2.56 8.25
N LYS A 13 -7.59 -2.66 8.83
CA LYS A 13 -7.90 -1.95 10.06
C LYS A 13 -7.02 -2.44 11.22
N ILE A 14 -6.84 -3.75 11.34
CA ILE A 14 -5.97 -4.32 12.36
C ILE A 14 -4.53 -3.84 12.17
N ILE A 15 -4.04 -3.81 10.92
CA ILE A 15 -2.70 -3.33 10.63
C ILE A 15 -2.53 -1.88 11.11
N GLN A 16 -3.51 -1.04 10.84
CA GLN A 16 -3.46 0.35 11.27
C GLN A 16 -3.48 0.48 12.78
N GLU A 17 -4.28 -0.34 13.48
CA GLU A 17 -4.34 -0.34 14.93
C GLU A 17 -3.04 -0.79 15.56
N VAL A 18 -2.44 -1.84 15.03
CA VAL A 18 -1.16 -2.36 15.52
C VAL A 18 -0.06 -1.32 15.33
N ASN A 19 -0.06 -0.67 14.19
CA ASN A 19 0.93 0.37 13.90
C ASN A 19 0.74 1.58 14.81
N ALA A 20 -0.50 2.00 15.02
CA ALA A 20 -0.81 3.13 15.90
C ALA A 20 -0.40 2.86 17.34
N ALA A 21 -0.38 1.60 17.74
CA ALA A 21 0.05 1.19 19.09
C ALA A 21 1.57 1.14 19.22
N GLY A 22 2.33 1.47 18.18
CA GLY A 22 3.78 1.58 18.25
C GLY A 22 4.55 0.50 17.51
N THR A 23 3.88 -0.42 16.85
CA THR A 23 4.54 -1.50 16.11
C THR A 23 4.78 -1.08 14.66
N THR A 24 6.02 -1.17 14.22
CA THR A 24 6.35 -0.97 12.81
C THR A 24 5.85 -2.17 12.02
N VAL A 25 5.16 -1.90 10.91
CA VAL A 25 4.57 -2.95 10.08
C VAL A 25 5.12 -2.85 8.67
N LEU A 26 5.59 -3.98 8.15
CA LEU A 26 5.94 -4.11 6.74
C LEU A 26 4.81 -4.84 6.05
N LEU A 27 4.17 -4.16 5.12
CA LEU A 27 3.06 -4.71 4.35
C LEU A 27 3.50 -4.93 2.91
N VAL A 28 3.34 -6.15 2.42
CA VAL A 28 3.55 -6.46 1.01
C VAL A 28 2.18 -6.70 0.40
N GLU A 29 1.81 -5.85 -0.56
CA GLU A 29 0.46 -5.87 -1.11
C GLU A 29 0.50 -5.54 -2.59
N GLN A 30 -0.20 -6.32 -3.38
CA GLN A 30 -0.29 -6.10 -4.81
C GLN A 30 -1.27 -4.98 -5.16
N ASN A 31 -2.30 -4.79 -4.34
CA ASN A 31 -3.26 -3.71 -4.55
C ASN A 31 -2.66 -2.39 -4.04
N ALA A 32 -2.04 -1.67 -4.96
CA ALA A 32 -1.34 -0.43 -4.62
C ALA A 32 -2.29 0.63 -4.03
N HIS A 33 -3.51 0.70 -4.53
CA HIS A 33 -4.47 1.70 -4.08
C HIS A 33 -4.75 1.56 -2.58
N GLN A 34 -5.03 0.34 -2.13
CA GLN A 34 -5.30 0.07 -0.73
C GLN A 34 -4.07 0.24 0.14
N ALA A 35 -2.92 -0.25 -0.34
CA ALA A 35 -1.68 -0.15 0.43
C ALA A 35 -1.28 1.31 0.64
N LEU A 36 -1.38 2.14 -0.38
CA LEU A 36 -0.99 3.55 -0.28
C LEU A 36 -1.90 4.35 0.63
N LYS A 37 -3.15 3.92 0.81
CA LYS A 37 -4.07 4.61 1.72
C LYS A 37 -3.62 4.53 3.18
N ILE A 38 -2.99 3.44 3.58
CA ILE A 38 -2.64 3.22 4.98
C ILE A 38 -1.15 3.31 5.26
N ALA A 39 -0.32 3.29 4.24
CA ALA A 39 1.12 3.33 4.40
C ALA A 39 1.61 4.76 4.67
N HIS A 40 2.72 4.86 5.38
CA HIS A 40 3.43 6.13 5.53
C HIS A 40 4.45 6.29 4.42
N ARG A 41 5.12 5.19 4.08
CA ARG A 41 6.13 5.16 3.06
C ARG A 41 5.96 3.90 2.23
N ALA A 42 6.33 3.97 0.96
CA ALA A 42 6.15 2.84 0.07
C ALA A 42 7.33 2.66 -0.87
N TYR A 43 7.53 1.43 -1.28
CA TYR A 43 8.51 1.02 -2.27
C TYR A 43 7.79 0.23 -3.35
N VAL A 44 7.98 0.61 -4.60
CA VAL A 44 7.37 -0.11 -5.72
C VAL A 44 8.43 -1.00 -6.33
N LEU A 45 8.15 -2.30 -6.40
CA LEU A 45 9.08 -3.28 -6.94
C LEU A 45 8.57 -3.81 -8.28
N GLU A 46 9.47 -3.91 -9.22
CA GLU A 46 9.23 -4.59 -10.50
C GLU A 46 10.39 -5.53 -10.77
N THR A 47 10.06 -6.80 -10.97
CA THR A 47 11.05 -7.83 -11.28
C THR A 47 12.20 -7.83 -10.27
N GLY A 48 11.85 -7.75 -8.98
CA GLY A 48 12.82 -7.81 -7.90
C GLY A 48 13.63 -6.55 -7.67
N ARG A 49 13.28 -5.43 -8.30
CA ARG A 49 14.02 -4.18 -8.17
C ARG A 49 13.08 -3.08 -7.70
N VAL A 50 13.59 -2.22 -6.82
CA VAL A 50 12.86 -1.03 -6.41
C VAL A 50 12.93 -0.01 -7.52
N VAL A 51 11.79 0.33 -8.11
CA VAL A 51 11.74 1.30 -9.21
C VAL A 51 11.26 2.66 -8.75
N LEU A 52 10.51 2.72 -7.66
CA LEU A 52 10.03 3.97 -7.07
C LEU A 52 9.99 3.80 -5.55
N GLU A 53 10.23 4.89 -4.83
CA GLU A 53 10.07 4.90 -3.39
C GLU A 53 9.78 6.31 -2.91
N GLY A 54 9.14 6.42 -1.75
CA GLY A 54 8.88 7.71 -1.16
C GLY A 54 7.69 7.70 -0.24
N ASP A 55 7.26 8.90 0.12
CA ASP A 55 6.08 9.11 0.93
C ASP A 55 4.86 8.55 0.21
N ALA A 56 4.02 7.81 0.94
CA ALA A 56 2.88 7.12 0.30
C ALA A 56 1.89 8.10 -0.33
N LYS A 57 1.67 9.26 0.31
CA LYS A 57 0.76 10.26 -0.26
C LYS A 57 1.32 10.87 -1.54
N GLU A 58 2.61 11.14 -1.55
CA GLU A 58 3.25 11.66 -2.75
C GLU A 58 3.19 10.67 -3.90
N LEU A 59 3.44 9.40 -3.61
CA LEU A 59 3.35 8.36 -4.63
C LEU A 59 1.93 8.21 -5.14
N ALA A 60 0.94 8.27 -4.26
CA ALA A 60 -0.47 8.15 -4.66
C ALA A 60 -0.89 9.27 -5.59
N ASP A 61 -0.29 10.46 -5.46
CA ASP A 61 -0.61 11.61 -6.30
C ASP A 61 0.24 11.66 -7.58
N SER A 62 1.22 10.78 -7.70
CA SER A 62 2.09 10.74 -8.87
C SER A 62 1.33 10.25 -10.10
N GLU A 63 1.47 10.96 -11.22
CA GLU A 63 0.88 10.52 -12.48
C GLU A 63 1.41 9.16 -12.91
N GLU A 64 2.70 8.92 -12.67
CA GLU A 64 3.32 7.66 -13.01
C GLU A 64 2.66 6.49 -12.26
N ILE A 65 2.41 6.66 -10.97
CA ILE A 65 1.77 5.64 -10.17
C ILE A 65 0.30 5.46 -10.59
N LYS A 66 -0.40 6.58 -10.81
CA LYS A 66 -1.80 6.51 -11.20
C LYS A 66 -1.98 5.75 -12.51
N MET A 67 -1.12 6.02 -13.49
CA MET A 67 -1.23 5.37 -14.78
C MET A 67 -0.80 3.91 -14.73
N ALA A 68 0.24 3.59 -13.97
CA ALA A 68 0.82 2.25 -13.98
C ALA A 68 0.10 1.30 -13.02
N TYR A 69 -0.37 1.79 -11.87
CA TYR A 69 -0.80 0.92 -10.78
C TYR A 69 -2.18 1.21 -10.23
N LEU A 70 -2.70 2.41 -10.40
CA LEU A 70 -4.01 2.78 -9.83
C LEU A 70 -5.14 2.79 -10.86
N GLY A 71 -4.84 2.58 -12.12
CA GLY A 71 -5.87 2.45 -13.14
C GLY A 71 -6.54 3.76 -13.56
N HIS A 72 -5.90 4.87 -13.34
CA HIS A 72 -6.47 6.17 -13.72
C HIS A 72 -5.87 6.70 -14.98
#